data_bb166ec849bb480fce2159499a61b265
#
_entry.id   bb166ec849bb480fce2159499a61b265
#
_cell.length_a   1.000
_cell.length_b   1.000
_cell.length_c   1.000
_cell.angle_alpha   90.00
_cell.angle_beta   90.00
_cell.angle_gamma   90.00
#
_symmetry.space_group_name_H-M   'P 1'
#
loop_
_entity.id
_entity.type
_entity.pdbx_description
1 polymer ?
#
loop_
_entity_poly.entity_id
_entity_poly.type
_entity_poly.pdbx_seq_one_letter_code
_entity_poly.pdbx_strand_id
1 'polypeptide(L)'
;MTTTPTSDETPSAFTDEQYGAQRAEAAVWAGASALITNRRGQVLVERVGYRDTRLLPGGAVDKGESPAHAASRELYEELGVTMALDRGLAVDWVSAAGANAPPAMRFPGEVLHVFDGGTWDDEQIAAIRPRKGEIDAVEFVEPARLPALMSPDNARRALSALRARINAAGPALLEDGLPITPTVLDRAGVLRTARARHHLPFHTGPAPECLLVHQVWGWLFTPDGRVLVLLEPDTGAACLPGGTPELQDRGDPVRTLRRETREEAAAEVGNPLFIGHLSAPDETCSRLRYAAALTRLGLAPVDPATGRTYIRILATPEQALELFDWGEPAVDQLAAFHQARSRLGIPKAVRQPITEPALDTFAL
;
A
#
# COMPACT_ATOMS: atom_id res chain seq x y z
N MET A 1 2.17 49.71 37.20
CA MET A 1 1.12 48.96 36.46
C MET A 1 1.57 48.90 35.01
N THR A 2 2.25 47.85 34.61
CA THR A 2 2.76 47.61 33.25
C THR A 2 1.78 46.65 32.60
N THR A 3 1.02 47.15 31.64
CA THR A 3 0.11 46.37 30.81
C THR A 3 0.91 45.65 29.76
N THR A 4 0.93 44.33 29.82
CA THR A 4 1.45 43.44 28.75
C THR A 4 0.44 43.42 27.59
N PRO A 5 0.80 43.63 26.33
CA PRO A 5 -0.09 43.43 25.22
C PRO A 5 -0.27 41.96 24.95
N THR A 6 -1.48 41.46 25.04
CA THR A 6 -1.90 40.15 24.50
C THR A 6 -2.09 40.30 23.00
N SER A 7 -1.14 39.89 22.22
CA SER A 7 -1.31 39.72 20.77
C SER A 7 -1.66 38.26 20.50
N ASP A 8 -2.94 37.95 20.53
CA ASP A 8 -3.56 36.75 19.99
C ASP A 8 -3.97 37.06 18.54
N GLU A 9 -2.98 37.38 17.69
CA GLU A 9 -3.20 37.49 16.26
C GLU A 9 -2.91 36.12 15.64
N THR A 10 -3.99 35.41 15.29
CA THR A 10 -3.95 34.27 14.36
C THR A 10 -3.31 34.78 13.06
N PRO A 11 -2.23 34.14 12.55
CA PRO A 11 -1.64 34.57 11.29
C PRO A 11 -2.71 34.51 10.21
N SER A 12 -3.03 35.65 9.58
CA SER A 12 -3.95 35.67 8.45
C SER A 12 -3.33 34.84 7.32
N ALA A 13 -4.07 33.86 6.80
CA ALA A 13 -3.65 33.09 5.65
C ALA A 13 -3.29 34.04 4.50
N PHE A 14 -2.14 33.84 3.84
CA PHE A 14 -1.74 34.58 2.66
C PHE A 14 -2.80 34.45 1.57
N THR A 15 -3.13 35.54 0.90
CA THR A 15 -3.90 35.47 -0.35
C THR A 15 -3.04 34.84 -1.45
N ASP A 16 -3.66 34.27 -2.49
CA ASP A 16 -2.97 33.70 -3.64
C ASP A 16 -2.00 34.71 -4.29
N GLU A 17 -2.37 35.99 -4.30
CA GLU A 17 -1.53 37.07 -4.85
C GLU A 17 -0.30 37.34 -3.96
N GLN A 18 -0.47 37.35 -2.63
CA GLN A 18 0.64 37.53 -1.70
C GLN A 18 1.60 36.35 -1.76
N TYR A 19 1.05 35.14 -1.83
CA TYR A 19 1.83 33.90 -1.96
C TYR A 19 2.61 33.88 -3.29
N GLY A 20 1.95 34.20 -4.40
CA GLY A 20 2.57 34.29 -5.70
C GLY A 20 3.64 35.38 -5.79
N ALA A 21 3.41 36.56 -5.16
CA ALA A 21 4.41 37.62 -5.11
C ALA A 21 5.66 37.24 -4.33
N GLN A 22 5.50 36.56 -3.19
CA GLN A 22 6.62 36.07 -2.38
C GLN A 22 7.49 35.07 -3.14
N ARG A 23 6.90 34.25 -4.03
CA ARG A 23 7.58 33.18 -4.77
C ARG A 23 7.86 33.50 -6.24
N ALA A 24 7.49 34.67 -6.70
CA ALA A 24 7.58 35.07 -8.12
C ALA A 24 8.99 35.02 -8.73
N GLU A 25 10.04 35.13 -7.90
CA GLU A 25 11.43 35.09 -8.34
C GLU A 25 12.02 33.66 -8.36
N ALA A 26 11.29 32.67 -7.81
CA ALA A 26 11.74 31.30 -7.84
C ALA A 26 11.55 30.69 -9.22
N ALA A 27 12.58 29.99 -9.73
CA ALA A 27 12.48 29.27 -11.00
C ALA A 27 11.52 28.07 -10.91
N VAL A 28 11.34 27.51 -9.73
CA VAL A 28 10.47 26.39 -9.38
C VAL A 28 10.17 26.46 -7.89
N TRP A 29 8.96 26.06 -7.52
CA TRP A 29 8.62 25.88 -6.11
C TRP A 29 9.02 24.49 -5.63
N ALA A 30 9.16 24.33 -4.33
CA ALA A 30 9.41 23.04 -3.72
C ALA A 30 8.48 22.82 -2.54
N GLY A 31 7.91 21.64 -2.45
CA GLY A 31 7.10 21.20 -1.35
C GLY A 31 7.51 19.81 -0.85
N ALA A 32 7.12 19.50 0.39
CA ALA A 32 7.43 18.24 1.00
C ALA A 32 6.28 17.78 1.90
N SER A 33 5.95 16.50 1.85
CA SER A 33 4.87 15.90 2.61
C SER A 33 5.28 14.53 3.15
N ALA A 34 4.52 14.01 4.10
CA ALA A 34 4.70 12.68 4.66
C ALA A 34 3.52 11.76 4.34
N LEU A 35 3.82 10.55 3.88
CA LEU A 35 2.84 9.48 3.75
C LEU A 35 2.84 8.66 5.05
N ILE A 36 1.78 8.77 5.80
CA ILE A 36 1.57 8.06 7.07
C ILE A 36 0.39 7.10 6.90
N THR A 37 0.53 5.88 7.40
CA THR A 37 -0.57 4.91 7.44
C THR A 37 -0.82 4.44 8.87
N ASN A 38 -2.01 3.94 9.16
CA ASN A 38 -2.26 3.16 10.37
C ASN A 38 -2.03 1.66 10.11
N ARG A 39 -2.17 0.83 11.15
CA ARG A 39 -2.02 -0.63 11.05
C ARG A 39 -3.03 -1.31 10.13
N ARG A 40 -4.11 -0.60 9.75
CA ARG A 40 -5.11 -1.07 8.77
C ARG A 40 -4.76 -0.69 7.34
N GLY A 41 -3.61 -0.02 7.10
CA GLY A 41 -3.21 0.46 5.78
C GLY A 41 -3.94 1.73 5.32
N GLN A 42 -4.80 2.32 6.16
CA GLN A 42 -5.47 3.58 5.86
C GLN A 42 -4.47 4.73 5.91
N VAL A 43 -4.59 5.68 4.99
CA VAL A 43 -3.70 6.83 4.82
C VAL A 43 -4.21 8.00 5.65
N LEU A 44 -3.30 8.63 6.39
CA LEU A 44 -3.58 9.89 7.07
C LEU A 44 -3.71 11.02 6.05
N VAL A 45 -4.82 11.73 6.11
CA VAL A 45 -5.08 12.93 5.31
C VAL A 45 -5.62 14.05 6.17
N GLU A 46 -5.37 15.27 5.75
CA GLU A 46 -5.78 16.49 6.44
C GLU A 46 -6.85 17.22 5.66
N ARG A 47 -7.76 17.86 6.41
CA ARG A 47 -8.68 18.85 5.91
C ARG A 47 -8.22 20.22 6.38
N VAL A 48 -7.98 21.11 5.45
CA VAL A 48 -7.59 22.50 5.70
C VAL A 48 -8.72 23.45 5.32
N GLY A 49 -8.90 24.54 6.07
CA GLY A 49 -10.03 25.46 5.89
C GLY A 49 -10.09 26.21 4.55
N TYR A 50 -8.97 26.26 3.83
CA TYR A 50 -8.84 27.00 2.57
C TYR A 50 -8.97 26.13 1.31
N ARG A 51 -9.22 24.80 1.44
CA ARG A 51 -9.42 23.86 0.32
C ARG A 51 -10.55 22.88 0.60
N ASP A 52 -11.30 22.53 -0.43
CA ASP A 52 -12.35 21.49 -0.34
C ASP A 52 -11.78 20.07 -0.38
N THR A 53 -10.56 19.90 -0.90
CA THR A 53 -9.90 18.59 -1.04
C THR A 53 -8.97 18.30 0.13
N ARG A 54 -8.74 17.00 0.39
CA ARG A 54 -7.79 16.52 1.40
C ARG A 54 -6.37 16.59 0.87
N LEU A 55 -5.42 16.69 1.80
CA LEU A 55 -3.99 16.69 1.53
C LEU A 55 -3.28 15.64 2.37
N LEU A 56 -2.08 15.22 1.97
CA LEU A 56 -1.13 14.63 2.90
C LEU A 56 -0.55 15.74 3.78
N PRO A 57 -0.18 15.46 5.05
CA PRO A 57 0.48 16.44 5.90
C PRO A 57 1.79 16.91 5.25
N GLY A 58 2.01 18.22 5.28
CA GLY A 58 3.17 18.84 4.67
C GLY A 58 2.90 20.18 4.02
N GLY A 59 3.96 20.84 3.58
CA GLY A 59 3.87 22.19 3.03
C GLY A 59 5.08 22.58 2.20
N ALA A 60 5.32 23.89 2.15
CA ALA A 60 6.39 24.49 1.37
C ALA A 60 7.77 24.26 2.00
N VAL A 61 8.77 24.08 1.15
CA VAL A 61 10.17 24.09 1.57
C VAL A 61 10.66 25.52 1.68
N ASP A 62 11.14 25.90 2.85
CA ASP A 62 11.65 27.24 3.12
C ASP A 62 13.06 27.46 2.56
N LYS A 63 13.44 28.74 2.44
CA LYS A 63 14.77 29.10 1.93
C LYS A 63 15.88 28.51 2.81
N GLY A 64 16.71 27.66 2.20
CA GLY A 64 17.85 27.02 2.87
C GLY A 64 17.49 25.77 3.66
N GLU A 65 16.24 25.37 3.65
CA GLU A 65 15.75 24.14 4.26
C GLU A 65 15.82 22.96 3.26
N SER A 66 16.08 21.75 3.76
CA SER A 66 15.96 20.54 2.93
C SER A 66 14.52 20.05 2.89
N PRO A 67 14.07 19.36 1.82
CA PRO A 67 12.71 18.80 1.78
C PRO A 67 12.39 17.86 2.95
N ALA A 68 13.36 17.10 3.44
CA ALA A 68 13.14 16.22 4.59
C ALA A 68 12.91 17.00 5.89
N HIS A 69 13.65 18.10 6.09
CA HIS A 69 13.42 18.99 7.23
C HIS A 69 12.08 19.71 7.13
N ALA A 70 11.71 20.20 5.93
CA ALA A 70 10.41 20.83 5.70
C ALA A 70 9.27 19.89 6.08
N ALA A 71 9.26 18.66 5.57
CA ALA A 71 8.24 17.68 5.92
C ALA A 71 8.21 17.37 7.43
N SER A 72 9.36 17.30 8.10
CA SER A 72 9.41 17.09 9.56
C SER A 72 8.90 18.31 10.35
N ARG A 73 9.21 19.52 9.91
CA ARG A 73 8.71 20.77 10.49
C ARG A 73 7.18 20.86 10.36
N GLU A 74 6.66 20.61 9.15
CA GLU A 74 5.21 20.63 8.89
C GLU A 74 4.46 19.61 9.75
N LEU A 75 4.97 18.39 9.91
CA LEU A 75 4.38 17.40 10.83
C LEU A 75 4.30 17.91 12.27
N TYR A 76 5.31 18.65 12.71
CA TYR A 76 5.27 19.26 14.04
C TYR A 76 4.29 20.43 14.11
N GLU A 77 4.27 21.28 13.09
CA GLU A 77 3.38 22.45 13.04
C GLU A 77 1.93 22.06 12.89
N GLU A 78 1.60 21.12 11.98
CA GLU A 78 0.25 20.69 11.66
C GLU A 78 -0.33 19.68 12.69
N LEU A 79 0.47 18.68 13.10
CA LEU A 79 0.01 17.54 13.91
C LEU A 79 0.57 17.51 15.33
N GLY A 80 1.54 18.37 15.66
CA GLY A 80 2.24 18.34 16.96
C GLY A 80 3.19 17.14 17.12
N VAL A 81 3.60 16.49 16.03
CA VAL A 81 4.41 15.26 16.05
C VAL A 81 5.83 15.54 15.57
N THR A 82 6.83 15.20 16.41
CA THR A 82 8.23 15.28 16.03
C THR A 82 8.69 13.94 15.45
N MET A 83 9.11 13.96 14.18
CA MET A 83 9.60 12.77 13.48
C MET A 83 10.71 13.14 12.50
N ALA A 84 11.78 12.33 12.46
CA ALA A 84 12.77 12.43 11.40
C ALA A 84 12.34 11.61 10.18
N LEU A 85 12.42 12.20 9.00
CA LEU A 85 12.05 11.59 7.73
C LEU A 85 13.31 11.39 6.88
N ASP A 86 13.71 10.15 6.69
CA ASP A 86 14.97 9.77 6.02
C ASP A 86 14.77 8.97 4.72
N ARG A 87 13.53 8.53 4.45
CA ARG A 87 13.19 7.72 3.27
C ARG A 87 12.23 8.45 2.34
N GLY A 88 12.69 8.78 1.12
CA GLY A 88 11.81 9.28 0.06
C GLY A 88 10.97 8.16 -0.57
N LEU A 89 9.70 8.44 -0.86
CA LEU A 89 8.76 7.55 -1.53
C LEU A 89 8.39 8.03 -2.92
N ALA A 90 8.32 9.33 -3.15
CA ALA A 90 8.04 9.91 -4.46
C ALA A 90 8.71 11.27 -4.62
N VAL A 91 9.07 11.59 -5.86
CA VAL A 91 9.43 12.93 -6.31
C VAL A 91 8.59 13.22 -7.55
N ASP A 92 7.78 14.27 -7.51
CA ASP A 92 6.83 14.64 -8.55
C ASP A 92 7.14 16.02 -9.10
N TRP A 93 7.28 16.10 -10.41
CA TRP A 93 7.28 17.36 -11.13
C TRP A 93 5.83 17.76 -11.42
N VAL A 94 5.36 18.85 -10.81
CA VAL A 94 4.04 19.43 -11.07
C VAL A 94 4.21 20.57 -12.07
N SER A 95 3.65 20.38 -13.26
CA SER A 95 3.72 21.39 -14.31
C SER A 95 2.84 22.61 -14.01
N ALA A 96 3.22 23.78 -14.55
CA ALA A 96 2.41 24.99 -14.42
C ALA A 96 0.99 24.81 -15.02
N ALA A 97 0.87 23.98 -16.06
CA ALA A 97 -0.42 23.68 -16.68
C ALA A 97 -1.22 22.62 -15.90
N GLY A 98 -0.53 21.63 -15.29
CA GLY A 98 -1.14 20.52 -14.55
C GLY A 98 -1.70 20.94 -13.20
N ALA A 99 -1.12 21.94 -12.57
CA ALA A 99 -1.53 22.40 -11.23
C ALA A 99 -2.90 23.06 -11.16
N ASN A 100 -3.46 23.50 -12.31
CA ASN A 100 -4.72 24.28 -12.37
C ASN A 100 -4.75 25.45 -11.35
N ALA A 101 -3.57 26.07 -11.14
CA ALA A 101 -3.40 27.15 -10.17
C ALA A 101 -4.03 28.45 -10.67
N PRO A 102 -4.62 29.29 -9.78
CA PRO A 102 -5.13 30.59 -10.17
C PRO A 102 -4.03 31.45 -10.79
N PRO A 103 -4.30 32.27 -11.85
CA PRO A 103 -3.30 33.12 -12.48
C PRO A 103 -2.59 34.07 -11.52
N ALA A 104 -3.28 34.53 -10.47
CA ALA A 104 -2.72 35.39 -9.43
C ALA A 104 -1.57 34.76 -8.67
N MET A 105 -1.59 33.42 -8.53
CA MET A 105 -0.57 32.63 -7.82
C MET A 105 0.78 32.59 -8.56
N ARG A 106 0.81 32.90 -9.87
CA ARG A 106 2.05 32.90 -10.70
C ARG A 106 2.85 31.62 -10.58
N PHE A 107 2.16 30.49 -10.58
CA PHE A 107 2.76 29.20 -10.35
C PHE A 107 3.76 28.80 -11.46
N PRO A 108 5.07 28.66 -11.17
CA PRO A 108 6.09 28.38 -12.19
C PRO A 108 6.24 26.89 -12.50
N GLY A 109 5.64 26.03 -11.71
CA GLY A 109 5.88 24.61 -11.56
C GLY A 109 6.45 24.30 -10.18
N GLU A 110 6.37 23.05 -9.76
CA GLU A 110 6.78 22.64 -8.40
C GLU A 110 7.43 21.26 -8.40
N VAL A 111 8.41 21.05 -7.53
CA VAL A 111 8.92 19.73 -7.21
C VAL A 111 8.39 19.33 -5.83
N LEU A 112 7.55 18.29 -5.80
CA LEU A 112 6.98 17.78 -4.58
C LEU A 112 7.68 16.49 -4.14
N HIS A 113 8.08 16.45 -2.87
CA HIS A 113 8.70 15.29 -2.25
C HIS A 113 7.69 14.62 -1.31
N VAL A 114 7.56 13.30 -1.39
CA VAL A 114 6.79 12.51 -0.42
C VAL A 114 7.73 11.60 0.34
N PHE A 115 7.76 11.76 1.66
CA PHE A 115 8.58 10.95 2.56
C PHE A 115 7.76 9.88 3.26
N ASP A 116 8.45 8.84 3.73
CA ASP A 116 7.86 7.75 4.49
C ASP A 116 7.69 8.14 5.96
N GLY A 117 6.47 8.49 6.34
CA GLY A 117 6.07 8.72 7.74
C GLY A 117 5.74 7.44 8.52
N GLY A 118 5.92 6.27 7.91
CA GLY A 118 5.74 4.97 8.57
C GLY A 118 4.28 4.54 8.75
N THR A 119 4.13 3.49 9.56
CA THR A 119 2.83 2.97 10.00
C THR A 119 2.68 3.25 11.48
N TRP A 120 1.68 4.05 11.82
CA TRP A 120 1.44 4.49 13.19
C TRP A 120 0.53 3.54 13.94
N ASP A 121 0.84 3.34 15.21
CA ASP A 121 -0.02 2.64 16.15
C ASP A 121 -1.03 3.58 16.83
N ASP A 122 -1.90 3.00 17.66
CA ASP A 122 -2.96 3.74 18.33
C ASP A 122 -2.42 4.80 19.30
N GLU A 123 -1.23 4.60 19.89
CA GLU A 123 -0.59 5.57 20.79
C GLU A 123 -0.08 6.78 20.00
N GLN A 124 0.59 6.56 18.87
CA GLN A 124 1.04 7.62 17.98
C GLN A 124 -0.14 8.41 17.41
N ILE A 125 -1.22 7.72 17.01
CA ILE A 125 -2.45 8.35 16.52
C ILE A 125 -3.11 9.18 17.62
N ALA A 126 -3.19 8.67 18.85
CA ALA A 126 -3.75 9.40 19.98
C ALA A 126 -2.91 10.63 20.41
N ALA A 127 -1.64 10.66 20.02
CA ALA A 127 -0.74 11.79 20.27
C ALA A 127 -0.92 12.97 19.30
N ILE A 128 -1.67 12.81 18.21
CA ILE A 128 -1.92 13.87 17.23
C ILE A 128 -2.62 15.07 17.91
N ARG A 129 -2.08 16.27 17.65
CA ARG A 129 -2.59 17.55 18.16
C ARG A 129 -2.70 18.55 17.00
N PRO A 130 -3.80 18.50 16.23
CA PRO A 130 -3.96 19.37 15.06
C PRO A 130 -3.90 20.84 15.45
N ARG A 131 -3.18 21.63 14.66
CA ARG A 131 -3.07 23.08 14.85
C ARG A 131 -4.40 23.77 14.54
N LYS A 132 -4.96 24.41 15.56
CA LYS A 132 -6.23 25.14 15.43
C LYS A 132 -6.11 26.32 14.47
N GLY A 133 -7.08 26.43 13.55
CA GLY A 133 -7.14 27.52 12.57
C GLY A 133 -6.38 27.23 11.26
N GLU A 134 -5.64 26.14 11.19
CA GLU A 134 -4.96 25.67 10.00
C GLU A 134 -5.49 24.29 9.58
N ILE A 135 -5.52 23.34 10.51
CA ILE A 135 -6.03 22.00 10.29
C ILE A 135 -7.42 21.84 10.93
N ASP A 136 -8.44 21.68 10.10
CA ASP A 136 -9.81 21.49 10.53
C ASP A 136 -10.09 20.08 11.05
N ALA A 137 -9.47 19.07 10.39
CA ALA A 137 -9.60 17.66 10.77
C ALA A 137 -8.46 16.82 10.23
N VAL A 138 -8.16 15.74 10.94
CA VAL A 138 -7.25 14.67 10.52
C VAL A 138 -8.05 13.38 10.42
N GLU A 139 -7.92 12.67 9.30
CA GLU A 139 -8.68 11.47 9.01
C GLU A 139 -7.75 10.35 8.51
N PHE A 140 -8.04 9.10 8.88
CA PHE A 140 -7.42 7.92 8.25
C PHE A 140 -8.41 7.34 7.25
N VAL A 141 -8.04 7.30 5.96
CA VAL A 141 -8.93 6.90 4.87
C VAL A 141 -8.36 5.73 4.07
N GLU A 142 -9.24 4.87 3.59
CA GLU A 142 -8.85 3.78 2.69
C GLU A 142 -8.18 4.32 1.42
N PRO A 143 -7.08 3.72 0.94
CA PRO A 143 -6.40 4.17 -0.28
C PRO A 143 -7.33 4.31 -1.48
N ALA A 144 -8.32 3.42 -1.62
CA ALA A 144 -9.32 3.46 -2.67
C ALA A 144 -10.22 4.71 -2.65
N ARG A 145 -10.31 5.41 -1.53
CA ARG A 145 -11.09 6.65 -1.39
C ARG A 145 -10.30 7.91 -1.72
N LEU A 146 -8.97 7.83 -1.80
CA LEU A 146 -8.14 9.01 -2.08
C LEU A 146 -8.55 9.74 -3.36
N PRO A 147 -8.87 9.06 -4.50
CA PRO A 147 -9.30 9.76 -5.72
C PRO A 147 -10.59 10.56 -5.58
N ALA A 148 -11.45 10.22 -4.62
CA ALA A 148 -12.70 10.95 -4.35
C ALA A 148 -12.53 12.09 -3.33
N LEU A 149 -11.41 12.14 -2.59
CA LEU A 149 -11.17 13.08 -1.50
C LEU A 149 -10.08 14.10 -1.81
N MET A 150 -9.15 13.77 -2.69
CA MET A 150 -8.02 14.62 -3.05
C MET A 150 -8.18 15.14 -4.49
N SER A 151 -7.41 16.15 -4.87
CA SER A 151 -7.25 16.47 -6.29
C SER A 151 -6.64 15.30 -7.06
N PRO A 152 -6.93 15.15 -8.37
CA PRO A 152 -6.49 13.97 -9.12
C PRO A 152 -4.97 13.73 -9.10
N ASP A 153 -4.16 14.78 -9.18
CA ASP A 153 -2.70 14.74 -9.10
C ASP A 153 -2.21 14.33 -7.70
N ASN A 154 -2.77 14.92 -6.63
CA ASN A 154 -2.44 14.55 -5.26
C ASN A 154 -2.82 13.11 -4.94
N ALA A 155 -3.97 12.64 -5.40
CA ALA A 155 -4.40 11.26 -5.22
C ALA A 155 -3.45 10.26 -5.94
N ARG A 156 -3.08 10.57 -7.19
CA ARG A 156 -2.11 9.74 -7.94
C ARG A 156 -0.76 9.69 -7.24
N ARG A 157 -0.24 10.85 -6.79
CA ARG A 157 1.03 10.97 -6.04
C ARG A 157 1.00 10.13 -4.76
N ALA A 158 -0.04 10.27 -3.94
CA ALA A 158 -0.19 9.50 -2.71
C ALA A 158 -0.23 7.99 -2.96
N LEU A 159 -0.98 7.53 -3.97
CA LEU A 159 -1.05 6.12 -4.37
C LEU A 159 0.27 5.61 -4.93
N SER A 160 1.00 6.41 -5.72
CA SER A 160 2.33 6.05 -6.22
C SER A 160 3.35 5.94 -5.09
N ALA A 161 3.29 6.83 -4.09
CA ALA A 161 4.11 6.75 -2.90
C ALA A 161 3.82 5.48 -2.07
N LEU A 162 2.54 5.10 -1.91
CA LEU A 162 2.17 3.82 -1.27
C LEU A 162 2.74 2.61 -2.00
N ARG A 163 2.63 2.57 -3.34
CA ARG A 163 3.19 1.49 -4.16
C ARG A 163 4.71 1.44 -4.04
N ALA A 164 5.39 2.60 -4.06
CA ALA A 164 6.84 2.67 -3.89
C ALA A 164 7.27 2.13 -2.52
N ARG A 165 6.50 2.42 -1.45
CA ARG A 165 6.74 1.86 -0.11
C ARG A 165 6.70 0.33 -0.12
N ILE A 166 5.66 -0.25 -0.71
CA ILE A 166 5.48 -1.71 -0.79
C ILE A 166 6.52 -2.32 -1.73
N ASN A 167 6.70 -1.73 -2.90
CA ASN A 167 7.59 -2.24 -3.94
C ASN A 167 9.07 -2.25 -3.53
N ALA A 168 9.49 -1.34 -2.66
CA ALA A 168 10.89 -1.20 -2.20
C ALA A 168 11.92 -1.00 -3.35
N ALA A 169 11.50 -0.40 -4.46
CA ALA A 169 12.35 -0.12 -5.63
C ALA A 169 13.00 1.28 -5.61
N GLY A 170 12.88 2.00 -4.49
CA GLY A 170 13.26 3.41 -4.37
C GLY A 170 12.08 4.35 -4.60
N PRO A 171 12.31 5.67 -4.57
CA PRO A 171 11.25 6.64 -4.79
C PRO A 171 10.70 6.58 -6.22
N ALA A 172 9.38 6.72 -6.36
CA ALA A 172 8.74 6.89 -7.66
C ALA A 172 9.08 8.29 -8.23
N LEU A 173 9.52 8.34 -9.48
CA LEU A 173 9.66 9.59 -10.21
C LEU A 173 8.37 9.83 -11.01
N LEU A 174 7.75 10.99 -10.76
CA LEU A 174 6.43 11.33 -11.28
C LEU A 174 6.46 12.63 -12.10
N GLU A 175 5.49 12.76 -12.99
CA GLU A 175 5.12 13.99 -13.67
C GLU A 175 3.59 14.16 -13.57
N ASP A 176 3.14 15.23 -12.94
CA ASP A 176 1.74 15.50 -12.60
C ASP A 176 1.03 14.29 -11.91
N GLY A 177 1.75 13.66 -10.99
CA GLY A 177 1.32 12.48 -10.24
C GLY A 177 1.36 11.16 -11.02
N LEU A 178 1.82 11.14 -12.28
CA LEU A 178 1.93 9.94 -13.10
C LEU A 178 3.37 9.41 -13.09
N PRO A 179 3.59 8.10 -12.85
CA PRO A 179 4.92 7.51 -12.89
C PRO A 179 5.57 7.63 -14.29
N ILE A 180 6.78 8.19 -14.35
CA ILE A 180 7.59 8.25 -15.59
C ILE A 180 7.98 6.82 -16.03
N THR A 181 8.28 5.96 -15.05
CA THR A 181 8.57 4.55 -15.28
C THR A 181 7.64 3.69 -14.40
N PRO A 182 6.45 3.31 -14.91
CA PRO A 182 5.47 2.54 -14.13
C PRO A 182 6.00 1.18 -13.72
N THR A 183 5.90 0.84 -12.45
CA THR A 183 6.14 -0.51 -11.92
C THR A 183 4.99 -1.46 -12.26
N VAL A 184 5.13 -2.75 -11.97
CA VAL A 184 4.01 -3.71 -12.10
C VAL A 184 2.82 -3.32 -11.23
N LEU A 185 3.06 -2.78 -10.03
CA LEU A 185 1.98 -2.34 -9.14
C LEU A 185 1.23 -1.11 -9.68
N ASP A 186 1.95 -0.21 -10.38
CA ASP A 186 1.34 0.96 -11.03
C ASP A 186 0.46 0.51 -12.21
N ARG A 187 0.99 -0.39 -13.07
CA ARG A 187 0.23 -0.91 -14.22
C ARG A 187 -1.01 -1.68 -13.81
N ALA A 188 -0.91 -2.50 -12.77
CA ALA A 188 -2.04 -3.25 -12.22
C ALA A 188 -3.05 -2.37 -11.47
N GLY A 189 -2.71 -1.11 -11.19
CA GLY A 189 -3.58 -0.20 -10.46
C GLY A 189 -3.84 -0.62 -9.01
N VAL A 190 -2.91 -1.34 -8.40
CA VAL A 190 -2.98 -1.77 -7.00
C VAL A 190 -3.37 -0.60 -6.09
N LEU A 191 -4.20 -0.85 -5.08
CA LEU A 191 -4.78 0.11 -4.15
C LEU A 191 -5.83 1.07 -4.74
N ARG A 192 -6.27 0.89 -5.99
CA ARG A 192 -7.39 1.67 -6.54
C ARG A 192 -8.75 1.24 -5.98
N THR A 193 -8.89 -0.04 -5.70
CA THR A 193 -10.18 -0.65 -5.32
C THR A 193 -10.05 -1.53 -4.07
N ALA A 194 -9.26 -1.10 -3.07
CA ALA A 194 -9.24 -1.79 -1.78
C ALA A 194 -10.68 -1.94 -1.28
N ARG A 195 -11.14 -3.18 -1.18
CA ARG A 195 -12.43 -3.51 -0.57
C ARG A 195 -12.16 -3.86 0.87
N ALA A 196 -12.89 -3.26 1.78
CA ALA A 196 -12.92 -3.75 3.16
C ALA A 196 -13.27 -5.25 3.12
N ARG A 197 -12.31 -6.09 3.43
CA ARG A 197 -12.51 -7.55 3.49
C ARG A 197 -12.82 -7.90 4.94
N HIS A 198 -13.71 -8.87 5.13
CA HIS A 198 -13.94 -9.43 6.46
C HIS A 198 -12.67 -10.16 6.90
N HIS A 199 -12.09 -9.71 8.00
CA HIS A 199 -10.92 -10.34 8.60
C HIS A 199 -11.35 -11.56 9.39
N LEU A 200 -11.06 -12.75 8.86
CA LEU A 200 -11.38 -14.02 9.52
C LEU A 200 -10.23 -14.46 10.43
N PRO A 201 -10.51 -14.95 11.64
CA PRO A 201 -9.50 -15.51 12.52
C PRO A 201 -8.72 -16.65 11.84
N PHE A 202 -7.40 -16.64 12.04
CA PHE A 202 -6.53 -17.73 11.59
C PHE A 202 -6.26 -18.73 12.72
N HIS A 203 -6.36 -20.01 12.39
CA HIS A 203 -6.15 -21.13 13.30
C HIS A 203 -5.07 -22.05 12.76
N THR A 204 -4.03 -22.35 13.57
CA THR A 204 -2.90 -23.20 13.17
C THR A 204 -3.20 -24.70 13.21
N GLY A 205 -4.26 -25.11 13.90
CA GLY A 205 -4.69 -26.52 13.99
C GLY A 205 -5.47 -27.01 12.76
N PRO A 206 -5.79 -28.31 12.68
CA PRO A 206 -6.66 -28.86 11.65
C PRO A 206 -8.04 -28.18 11.70
N ALA A 207 -8.66 -28.01 10.52
CA ALA A 207 -10.03 -27.53 10.47
C ALA A 207 -10.98 -28.54 11.15
N PRO A 208 -11.95 -28.11 11.96
CA PRO A 208 -12.97 -28.97 12.52
C PRO A 208 -13.70 -29.77 11.43
N GLU A 209 -13.94 -31.05 11.62
CA GLU A 209 -14.59 -31.92 10.62
C GLU A 209 -16.03 -31.50 10.29
N CYS A 210 -16.67 -30.75 11.17
CA CYS A 210 -18.01 -30.19 10.92
C CYS A 210 -18.02 -29.00 9.95
N LEU A 211 -16.86 -28.40 9.63
CA LEU A 211 -16.76 -27.28 8.71
C LEU A 211 -16.50 -27.78 7.28
N LEU A 212 -17.33 -27.33 6.34
CA LEU A 212 -17.11 -27.62 4.93
C LEU A 212 -15.91 -26.83 4.41
N VAL A 213 -15.06 -27.48 3.62
CA VAL A 213 -13.95 -26.79 2.95
C VAL A 213 -14.52 -25.93 1.83
N HIS A 214 -14.50 -24.61 2.00
CA HIS A 214 -15.02 -23.64 1.04
C HIS A 214 -13.96 -23.17 0.05
N GLN A 215 -12.72 -22.99 0.51
CA GLN A 215 -11.60 -22.54 -0.32
C GLN A 215 -10.28 -23.17 0.15
N VAL A 216 -9.36 -23.33 -0.80
CA VAL A 216 -8.00 -23.81 -0.56
C VAL A 216 -7.03 -22.87 -1.25
N TRP A 217 -6.15 -22.22 -0.49
CA TRP A 217 -5.17 -21.25 -1.02
C TRP A 217 -3.75 -21.62 -0.59
N GLY A 218 -2.78 -21.30 -1.44
CA GLY A 218 -1.38 -21.66 -1.24
C GLY A 218 -0.40 -20.49 -1.25
N TRP A 219 0.49 -20.47 -0.26
CA TRP A 219 1.72 -19.71 -0.26
C TRP A 219 2.75 -20.48 -1.07
N LEU A 220 3.01 -20.05 -2.32
CA LEU A 220 3.87 -20.74 -3.26
C LEU A 220 5.23 -20.07 -3.31
N PHE A 221 6.24 -20.74 -2.77
CA PHE A 221 7.59 -20.22 -2.61
C PHE A 221 8.47 -20.47 -3.82
N THR A 222 9.16 -19.45 -4.27
CA THR A 222 10.35 -19.57 -5.11
C THR A 222 11.57 -20.01 -4.29
N PRO A 223 12.65 -20.51 -4.91
CA PRO A 223 13.87 -20.92 -4.19
C PRO A 223 14.54 -19.82 -3.38
N ASP A 224 14.34 -18.55 -3.72
CA ASP A 224 14.85 -17.39 -2.98
C ASP A 224 13.93 -16.92 -1.84
N GLY A 225 12.82 -17.64 -1.59
CA GLY A 225 11.89 -17.39 -0.50
C GLY A 225 10.83 -16.32 -0.76
N ARG A 226 10.76 -15.74 -1.96
CA ARG A 226 9.61 -14.94 -2.38
C ARG A 226 8.40 -15.83 -2.63
N VAL A 227 7.23 -15.22 -2.72
CA VAL A 227 5.97 -15.92 -2.98
C VAL A 227 5.29 -15.41 -4.24
N LEU A 228 4.60 -16.30 -4.93
CA LEU A 228 3.75 -15.97 -6.06
C LEU A 228 2.45 -15.33 -5.54
N VAL A 229 2.16 -14.13 -6.02
CA VAL A 229 0.94 -13.38 -5.75
C VAL A 229 0.25 -13.10 -7.09
N LEU A 230 -1.06 -13.19 -7.11
CA LEU A 230 -1.91 -12.88 -8.24
C LEU A 230 -2.55 -11.51 -8.04
N LEU A 231 -2.58 -10.69 -9.10
CA LEU A 231 -3.31 -9.43 -9.12
C LEU A 231 -4.44 -9.52 -10.13
N GLU A 232 -5.65 -9.21 -9.71
CA GLU A 232 -6.79 -9.08 -10.61
C GLU A 232 -6.56 -7.94 -11.60
N PRO A 233 -6.67 -8.17 -12.92
CA PRO A 233 -6.34 -7.15 -13.91
C PRO A 233 -7.27 -5.93 -13.88
N ASP A 234 -8.54 -6.11 -13.49
CA ASP A 234 -9.54 -5.04 -13.49
C ASP A 234 -9.53 -4.19 -12.22
N THR A 235 -9.13 -4.78 -11.10
CA THR A 235 -9.25 -4.15 -9.78
C THR A 235 -7.90 -3.90 -9.11
N GLY A 236 -6.84 -4.56 -9.57
CA GLY A 236 -5.55 -4.59 -8.90
C GLY A 236 -5.57 -5.31 -7.54
N ALA A 237 -6.66 -6.01 -7.22
CA ALA A 237 -6.76 -6.73 -5.96
C ALA A 237 -5.77 -7.91 -5.95
N ALA A 238 -5.02 -8.02 -4.85
CA ALA A 238 -4.03 -9.07 -4.66
C ALA A 238 -4.62 -10.29 -3.95
N CYS A 239 -4.27 -11.48 -4.39
CA CYS A 239 -4.65 -12.73 -3.74
C CYS A 239 -3.54 -13.80 -3.85
N LEU A 240 -3.64 -14.83 -3.02
CA LEU A 240 -2.88 -16.07 -3.21
C LEU A 240 -3.51 -16.90 -4.32
N PRO A 241 -2.73 -17.73 -5.04
CA PRO A 241 -3.28 -18.76 -5.91
C PRO A 241 -4.14 -19.78 -5.12
N GLY A 242 -5.30 -20.12 -5.67
CA GLY A 242 -6.20 -21.08 -5.07
C GLY A 242 -7.67 -20.74 -5.24
N GLY A 243 -8.56 -21.67 -4.91
CA GLY A 243 -9.99 -21.48 -5.14
C GLY A 243 -10.87 -22.51 -4.45
N THR A 244 -12.03 -22.77 -5.04
CA THR A 244 -13.08 -23.60 -4.47
C THR A 244 -12.93 -25.07 -4.88
N PRO A 245 -13.11 -26.05 -3.94
CA PRO A 245 -13.12 -27.45 -4.28
C PRO A 245 -14.20 -27.82 -5.29
N GLU A 246 -13.86 -28.65 -6.24
CA GLU A 246 -14.78 -29.20 -7.25
C GLU A 246 -14.93 -30.72 -7.12
N LEU A 247 -15.93 -31.30 -7.79
CA LEU A 247 -16.17 -32.73 -7.76
C LEU A 247 -14.98 -33.57 -8.25
N GLN A 248 -14.22 -33.06 -9.21
CA GLN A 248 -13.01 -33.72 -9.73
C GLN A 248 -11.89 -33.80 -8.72
N ASP A 249 -11.88 -32.95 -7.70
CA ASP A 249 -10.89 -32.95 -6.61
C ASP A 249 -11.15 -34.07 -5.59
N ARG A 250 -12.34 -34.70 -5.62
CA ARG A 250 -12.76 -35.84 -4.77
C ARG A 250 -12.63 -35.56 -3.27
N GLY A 251 -12.86 -34.33 -2.86
CA GLY A 251 -12.73 -33.89 -1.46
C GLY A 251 -11.28 -33.77 -0.95
N ASP A 252 -10.28 -33.87 -1.83
CA ASP A 252 -8.88 -33.71 -1.48
C ASP A 252 -8.42 -32.26 -1.67
N PRO A 253 -8.16 -31.50 -0.59
CA PRO A 253 -7.74 -30.09 -0.69
C PRO A 253 -6.42 -29.90 -1.44
N VAL A 254 -5.52 -30.88 -1.42
CA VAL A 254 -4.25 -30.81 -2.15
C VAL A 254 -4.50 -30.89 -3.67
N ARG A 255 -5.48 -31.68 -4.09
CA ARG A 255 -5.88 -31.70 -5.51
C ARG A 255 -6.51 -30.39 -5.93
N THR A 256 -7.39 -29.82 -5.10
CA THR A 256 -7.93 -28.48 -5.33
C THR A 256 -6.79 -27.46 -5.52
N LEU A 257 -5.86 -27.39 -4.58
CA LEU A 257 -4.73 -26.47 -4.67
C LEU A 257 -3.95 -26.64 -5.97
N ARG A 258 -3.62 -27.87 -6.34
CA ARG A 258 -2.84 -28.15 -7.56
C ARG A 258 -3.61 -27.85 -8.85
N ARG A 259 -4.93 -27.99 -8.87
CA ARG A 259 -5.77 -27.64 -10.00
C ARG A 259 -5.80 -26.12 -10.15
N GLU A 260 -6.20 -25.43 -9.09
CA GLU A 260 -6.34 -23.97 -9.08
C GLU A 260 -5.02 -23.24 -9.43
N THR A 261 -3.89 -23.70 -8.87
CA THR A 261 -2.59 -23.10 -9.18
C THR A 261 -2.20 -23.24 -10.65
N ARG A 262 -2.63 -24.34 -11.32
CA ARG A 262 -2.42 -24.49 -12.77
C ARG A 262 -3.38 -23.61 -13.57
N GLU A 263 -4.64 -23.55 -13.18
CA GLU A 263 -5.70 -22.82 -13.89
C GLU A 263 -5.49 -21.31 -13.81
N GLU A 264 -5.15 -20.79 -12.63
CA GLU A 264 -4.96 -19.34 -12.41
C GLU A 264 -3.56 -18.84 -12.80
N ALA A 265 -2.53 -19.66 -12.58
CA ALA A 265 -1.15 -19.20 -12.65
C ALA A 265 -0.23 -20.03 -13.56
N ALA A 266 -0.68 -21.13 -14.17
CA ALA A 266 0.18 -22.14 -14.82
C ALA A 266 1.34 -22.59 -13.91
N ALA A 267 1.09 -22.72 -12.61
CA ALA A 267 2.07 -23.05 -11.60
C ALA A 267 1.99 -24.52 -11.19
N GLU A 268 3.16 -25.19 -11.14
CA GLU A 268 3.30 -26.51 -10.55
C GLU A 268 3.98 -26.40 -9.19
N VAL A 269 3.52 -27.20 -8.23
CA VAL A 269 3.98 -27.14 -6.85
C VAL A 269 4.42 -28.50 -6.34
N GLY A 270 5.43 -28.48 -5.48
CA GLY A 270 5.88 -29.66 -4.73
C GLY A 270 4.82 -30.20 -3.77
N ASN A 271 5.25 -30.90 -2.72
CA ASN A 271 4.32 -31.41 -1.72
C ASN A 271 3.84 -30.29 -0.80
N PRO A 272 2.54 -29.92 -0.80
CA PRO A 272 2.02 -28.86 0.05
C PRO A 272 2.03 -29.27 1.52
N LEU A 273 2.41 -28.34 2.39
CA LEU A 273 2.29 -28.45 3.82
C LEU A 273 1.05 -27.67 4.27
N PHE A 274 0.17 -28.33 5.00
CA PHE A 274 -0.94 -27.63 5.65
C PHE A 274 -0.40 -26.71 6.75
N ILE A 275 -0.84 -25.45 6.79
CA ILE A 275 -0.39 -24.47 7.77
C ILE A 275 -1.49 -23.92 8.67
N GLY A 276 -2.75 -24.16 8.32
CA GLY A 276 -3.89 -23.71 9.11
C GLY A 276 -5.11 -23.39 8.25
N HIS A 277 -6.12 -22.82 8.87
CA HIS A 277 -7.36 -22.44 8.22
C HIS A 277 -7.90 -21.10 8.75
N LEU A 278 -8.79 -20.49 7.98
CA LEU A 278 -9.59 -19.35 8.39
C LEU A 278 -11.04 -19.78 8.56
N SER A 279 -11.66 -19.39 9.66
CA SER A 279 -13.10 -19.57 9.92
C SER A 279 -13.57 -18.57 10.97
N ALA A 280 -14.80 -18.08 10.86
CA ALA A 280 -15.45 -17.33 11.93
C ALA A 280 -16.23 -18.31 12.86
N PRO A 281 -16.51 -17.92 14.12
CA PRO A 281 -17.22 -18.78 15.07
C PRO A 281 -18.61 -19.24 14.60
N ASP A 282 -19.28 -18.44 13.80
CA ASP A 282 -20.66 -18.65 13.30
C ASP A 282 -20.68 -19.22 11.87
N GLU A 283 -19.52 -19.45 11.24
CA GLU A 283 -19.44 -20.00 9.89
C GLU A 283 -19.49 -21.54 9.91
N THR A 284 -20.15 -22.09 8.90
CA THR A 284 -20.21 -23.54 8.63
C THR A 284 -19.11 -24.00 7.67
N CYS A 285 -18.20 -23.11 7.28
CA CYS A 285 -17.16 -23.38 6.32
C CYS A 285 -15.78 -22.91 6.79
N SER A 286 -14.75 -23.53 6.23
CA SER A 286 -13.35 -23.22 6.46
C SER A 286 -12.63 -22.87 5.15
N ARG A 287 -11.60 -22.04 5.24
CA ARG A 287 -10.72 -21.69 4.11
C ARG A 287 -9.31 -22.16 4.45
N LEU A 288 -8.88 -23.23 3.81
CA LEU A 288 -7.61 -23.88 4.13
C LEU A 288 -6.42 -23.11 3.56
N ARG A 289 -5.31 -23.17 4.29
CA ARG A 289 -4.04 -22.57 3.91
C ARG A 289 -2.95 -23.62 3.84
N TYR A 290 -2.23 -23.61 2.72
CA TYR A 290 -1.09 -24.45 2.46
C TYR A 290 0.15 -23.63 2.13
N ALA A 291 1.31 -24.22 2.31
CA ALA A 291 2.59 -23.72 1.85
C ALA A 291 3.26 -24.76 0.97
N ALA A 292 3.78 -24.39 -0.17
CA ALA A 292 4.46 -25.31 -1.08
C ALA A 292 5.61 -24.62 -1.81
N ALA A 293 6.59 -25.40 -2.24
CA ALA A 293 7.60 -24.93 -3.16
C ALA A 293 7.01 -24.82 -4.58
N LEU A 294 7.25 -23.70 -5.25
CA LEU A 294 6.96 -23.53 -6.67
C LEU A 294 8.03 -24.25 -7.48
N THR A 295 7.62 -25.24 -8.27
CA THR A 295 8.57 -26.09 -9.03
C THR A 295 8.63 -25.72 -10.51
N ARG A 296 7.55 -25.15 -11.06
CA ARG A 296 7.48 -24.69 -12.44
C ARG A 296 6.47 -23.57 -12.60
N LEU A 297 6.74 -22.65 -13.52
CA LEU A 297 5.81 -21.60 -13.93
C LEU A 297 5.77 -21.50 -15.47
N GLY A 298 4.60 -21.75 -16.05
CA GLY A 298 4.33 -21.62 -17.48
C GLY A 298 3.86 -20.23 -17.88
N LEU A 299 3.41 -20.08 -19.12
CA LEU A 299 2.73 -18.85 -19.58
C LEU A 299 1.47 -18.58 -18.75
N ALA A 300 1.17 -17.30 -18.50
CA ALA A 300 -0.06 -16.92 -17.78
C ALA A 300 -1.29 -17.45 -18.53
N PRO A 301 -2.10 -18.29 -17.89
CA PRO A 301 -3.27 -18.88 -18.53
C PRO A 301 -4.46 -17.91 -18.47
N VAL A 302 -5.49 -18.22 -19.26
CA VAL A 302 -6.81 -17.69 -19.01
C VAL A 302 -7.49 -18.60 -17.99
N ASP A 303 -7.85 -18.07 -16.84
CA ASP A 303 -8.60 -18.80 -15.82
C ASP A 303 -9.96 -19.24 -16.35
N PRO A 304 -10.26 -20.54 -16.37
CA PRO A 304 -11.51 -21.06 -16.93
C PRO A 304 -12.76 -20.63 -16.18
N ALA A 305 -12.64 -20.34 -14.88
CA ALA A 305 -13.77 -19.93 -14.05
C ALA A 305 -14.17 -18.46 -14.26
N THR A 306 -13.19 -17.59 -14.50
CA THR A 306 -13.41 -16.14 -14.60
C THR A 306 -13.23 -15.57 -16.01
N GLY A 307 -12.57 -16.32 -16.90
CA GLY A 307 -12.18 -15.86 -18.24
C GLY A 307 -11.08 -14.80 -18.24
N ARG A 308 -10.39 -14.60 -17.10
CA ARG A 308 -9.37 -13.56 -16.90
C ARG A 308 -7.98 -14.15 -16.91
N THR A 309 -6.99 -13.30 -17.20
CA THR A 309 -5.57 -13.62 -17.03
C THR A 309 -5.04 -12.77 -15.88
N TYR A 310 -4.64 -13.41 -14.79
CA TYR A 310 -4.06 -12.71 -13.65
C TYR A 310 -2.65 -12.18 -13.97
N ILE A 311 -2.35 -10.99 -13.46
CA ILE A 311 -0.97 -10.49 -13.42
C ILE A 311 -0.27 -11.21 -12.28
N ARG A 312 0.85 -11.86 -12.56
CA ARG A 312 1.62 -12.64 -11.59
C ARG A 312 2.82 -11.84 -11.13
N ILE A 313 3.03 -11.77 -9.82
CA ILE A 313 4.17 -11.08 -9.22
C ILE A 313 4.87 -11.95 -8.20
N LEU A 314 6.16 -11.70 -8.01
CA LEU A 314 6.97 -12.25 -6.93
C LEU A 314 7.25 -11.16 -5.90
N ALA A 315 6.81 -11.41 -4.68
CA ALA A 315 6.95 -10.49 -3.55
C ALA A 315 7.55 -11.25 -2.35
N THR A 316 8.16 -10.53 -1.41
CA THR A 316 8.40 -11.17 -0.10
C THR A 316 7.06 -11.40 0.60
N PRO A 317 6.99 -12.33 1.53
CA PRO A 317 5.74 -12.57 2.27
C PRO A 317 5.20 -11.34 2.97
N GLU A 318 6.09 -10.54 3.52
CA GLU A 318 5.75 -9.28 4.18
C GLU A 318 5.16 -8.28 3.17
N GLN A 319 5.75 -8.14 1.97
CA GLN A 319 5.18 -7.32 0.89
C GLN A 319 3.82 -7.85 0.41
N ALA A 320 3.67 -9.18 0.32
CA ALA A 320 2.39 -9.80 -0.03
C ALA A 320 1.28 -9.45 0.97
N LEU A 321 1.58 -9.47 2.27
CA LEU A 321 0.62 -9.07 3.30
C LEU A 321 0.24 -7.59 3.20
N GLU A 322 1.18 -6.71 2.87
CA GLU A 322 0.89 -5.30 2.62
C GLU A 322 -0.07 -5.09 1.43
N LEU A 323 -0.06 -6.03 0.45
CA LEU A 323 -0.97 -6.00 -0.71
C LEU A 323 -2.34 -6.62 -0.43
N PHE A 324 -2.43 -7.60 0.48
CA PHE A 324 -3.66 -8.39 0.68
C PHE A 324 -4.72 -7.68 1.51
N ASP A 325 -4.38 -6.68 2.29
CA ASP A 325 -5.31 -6.00 3.21
C ASP A 325 -6.06 -6.98 4.14
N TRP A 326 -5.32 -7.90 4.75
CA TRP A 326 -5.90 -8.92 5.64
C TRP A 326 -5.95 -8.50 7.13
N GLY A 327 -5.38 -7.36 7.49
CA GLY A 327 -5.38 -6.85 8.86
C GLY A 327 -4.55 -7.69 9.84
N GLU A 328 -4.90 -7.61 11.13
CA GLU A 328 -4.16 -8.29 12.22
C GLU A 328 -4.07 -9.81 12.09
N PRO A 329 -5.09 -10.55 11.64
CA PRO A 329 -5.00 -12.02 11.46
C PRO A 329 -3.89 -12.45 10.48
N ALA A 330 -3.39 -11.54 9.67
CA ALA A 330 -2.26 -11.82 8.78
C ALA A 330 -0.96 -12.13 9.52
N VAL A 331 -0.76 -11.58 10.72
CA VAL A 331 0.45 -11.79 11.53
C VAL A 331 0.57 -13.25 11.96
N ASP A 332 -0.53 -13.87 12.40
CA ASP A 332 -0.55 -15.28 12.81
C ASP A 332 -0.30 -16.22 11.63
N GLN A 333 -0.85 -15.91 10.46
CA GLN A 333 -0.56 -16.62 9.23
C GLN A 333 0.92 -16.53 8.86
N LEU A 334 1.54 -15.35 9.04
CA LEU A 334 2.96 -15.14 8.72
C LEU A 334 3.87 -16.04 9.58
N ALA A 335 3.57 -16.21 10.86
CA ALA A 335 4.32 -17.11 11.74
C ALA A 335 4.25 -18.58 11.29
N ALA A 336 3.03 -19.07 11.02
CA ALA A 336 2.80 -20.45 10.55
C ALA A 336 3.48 -20.70 9.18
N PHE A 337 3.39 -19.74 8.30
CA PHE A 337 4.00 -19.76 6.99
C PHE A 337 5.55 -19.79 7.07
N HIS A 338 6.20 -19.00 7.93
CA HIS A 338 7.65 -19.04 8.10
C HIS A 338 8.14 -20.38 8.66
N GLN A 339 7.35 -21.03 9.54
CA GLN A 339 7.62 -22.39 9.99
C GLN A 339 7.58 -23.40 8.82
N ALA A 340 6.54 -23.31 7.98
CA ALA A 340 6.42 -24.18 6.82
C ALA A 340 7.55 -23.94 5.81
N ARG A 341 7.90 -22.69 5.53
CA ARG A 341 9.04 -22.31 4.68
C ARG A 341 10.34 -22.97 5.18
N SER A 342 10.61 -22.88 6.48
CA SER A 342 11.79 -23.49 7.09
C SER A 342 11.79 -25.01 6.96
N ARG A 343 10.62 -25.67 7.11
CA ARG A 343 10.45 -27.12 6.91
C ARG A 343 10.67 -27.54 5.45
N LEU A 344 10.38 -26.65 4.50
CA LEU A 344 10.65 -26.87 3.08
C LEU A 344 12.12 -26.62 2.71
N GLY A 345 12.97 -26.18 3.64
CA GLY A 345 14.37 -25.86 3.39
C GLY A 345 14.60 -24.57 2.59
N ILE A 346 13.58 -23.72 2.47
CA ILE A 346 13.62 -22.50 1.67
C ILE A 346 14.15 -21.31 2.51
N PRO A 347 15.09 -20.50 2.00
CA PRO A 347 15.62 -19.34 2.72
C PRO A 347 14.57 -18.25 2.94
N LYS A 348 14.77 -17.39 3.95
CA LYS A 348 13.94 -16.20 4.11
C LYS A 348 14.30 -15.17 3.03
N ALA A 349 13.30 -14.70 2.29
CA ALA A 349 13.48 -13.63 1.33
C ALA A 349 13.86 -12.31 2.03
N VAL A 350 14.74 -11.57 1.38
CA VAL A 350 15.05 -10.18 1.76
C VAL A 350 14.15 -9.25 0.97
N ARG A 351 13.62 -8.19 1.61
CA ARG A 351 12.79 -7.19 0.95
C ARG A 351 13.51 -6.60 -0.27
N GLN A 352 12.87 -6.67 -1.41
CA GLN A 352 13.43 -6.30 -2.70
C GLN A 352 12.32 -5.84 -3.64
N PRO A 353 12.64 -5.25 -4.81
CA PRO A 353 11.63 -4.86 -5.79
C PRO A 353 10.74 -6.04 -6.20
N ILE A 354 9.44 -5.77 -6.24
CA ILE A 354 8.44 -6.71 -6.75
C ILE A 354 8.58 -6.79 -8.27
N THR A 355 8.65 -8.01 -8.80
CA THR A 355 8.86 -8.28 -10.22
C THR A 355 7.80 -9.23 -10.77
N GLU A 356 7.55 -9.15 -12.06
CA GLU A 356 6.89 -10.25 -12.77
C GLU A 356 7.83 -11.46 -12.81
N PRO A 357 7.32 -12.68 -12.60
CA PRO A 357 8.17 -13.86 -12.67
C PRO A 357 8.61 -14.15 -14.11
N ALA A 358 9.86 -14.52 -14.30
CA ALA A 358 10.28 -15.16 -15.53
C ALA A 358 9.65 -16.56 -15.65
N LEU A 359 9.42 -17.00 -16.89
CA LEU A 359 8.99 -18.38 -17.15
C LEU A 359 10.16 -19.30 -16.88
N ASP A 360 10.02 -20.22 -15.93
CA ASP A 360 11.14 -21.09 -15.58
C ASP A 360 10.71 -22.36 -14.83
N THR A 361 11.65 -23.30 -14.79
CA THR A 361 11.58 -24.46 -13.90
C THR A 361 12.46 -24.15 -12.70
N PHE A 362 11.86 -24.04 -11.52
CA PHE A 362 12.58 -23.76 -10.28
C PHE A 362 13.16 -25.09 -9.74
N ALA A 363 14.49 -25.21 -9.78
CA ALA A 363 15.18 -26.29 -9.06
C ALA A 363 15.30 -25.89 -7.58
N LEU A 364 14.86 -26.79 -6.67
CA LEU A 364 15.08 -26.71 -5.23
C LEU A 364 16.33 -27.45 -4.83
#